data_77c65f70ba672c958dbffe588ed437aa
#
_entry.id   77c65f70ba672c958dbffe588ed437aa
#
_cell.length_a   1.000
_cell.length_b   1.000
_cell.length_c   1.000
_cell.angle_alpha   90.00
_cell.angle_beta   90.00
_cell.angle_gamma   90.00
#
_symmetry.space_group_name_H-M   'P 1'
#
loop_
_entity.id
_entity.type
_entity.pdbx_description
1 polymer ?
#
loop_
_entity_poly.entity_id
_entity_poly.type
_entity_poly.pdbx_seq_one_letter_code
_entity_poly.pdbx_strand_id
1 'polypeptide(L)'
;MSGNPLTKKVAVPYARALFDFSVEKNIMHQITADFQNLDIFFTESKELSIYLNNPIVNRKSKREVLAKILKSQLNIETFKFLMVLVDRDRINVLSTIVNNYLELVYQAASIKMIEVSTASEFTNSQKETLIQKLKELTNAREIRLITTIDPSLIGGFLIQTESKIIDFTVKNQLQQLAKHLDTVLKI
;
A
#
# COMPACT_ATOMS: atom_id res chain seq x y z
N MET A 1 -1.71 10.04 0.76
CA MET A 1 -0.93 10.99 1.60
C MET A 1 0.54 10.79 1.29
N SER A 2 1.20 11.76 0.67
CA SER A 2 2.63 11.68 0.34
C SER A 2 3.45 11.74 1.64
N GLY A 3 3.95 10.59 2.08
CA GLY A 3 4.81 10.49 3.24
C GLY A 3 6.09 11.30 3.05
N ASN A 4 6.49 12.02 4.10
CA ASN A 4 7.73 12.77 4.16
C ASN A 4 8.90 11.86 3.70
N PRO A 5 9.76 12.27 2.73
CA PRO A 5 10.84 11.44 2.21
C PRO A 5 11.83 10.95 3.28
N LEU A 6 11.95 11.66 4.40
CA LEU A 6 12.75 11.24 5.54
C LEU A 6 12.15 10.04 6.29
N THR A 7 10.83 9.96 6.41
CA THR A 7 10.13 8.81 7.02
C THR A 7 10.29 7.54 6.18
N LYS A 8 10.24 7.66 4.85
CA LYS A 8 10.51 6.52 3.96
C LYS A 8 11.92 5.97 4.13
N LYS A 9 12.94 6.83 4.17
CA LYS A 9 14.35 6.40 4.33
C LYS A 9 14.59 5.63 5.65
N VAL A 10 13.88 5.99 6.71
CA VAL A 10 13.99 5.29 8.00
C VAL A 10 13.17 3.99 8.01
N ALA A 11 12.01 3.97 7.36
CA ALA A 11 11.10 2.81 7.38
C ALA A 11 11.60 1.63 6.55
N VAL A 12 12.22 1.87 5.39
CA VAL A 12 12.67 0.82 4.46
C VAL A 12 13.58 -0.23 5.12
N PRO A 13 14.66 0.11 5.86
CA PRO A 13 15.51 -0.90 6.47
C PRO A 13 14.81 -1.74 7.53
N TYR A 14 13.84 -1.17 8.27
CA TYR A 14 13.03 -1.93 9.22
C TYR A 14 12.08 -2.91 8.53
N ALA A 15 11.41 -2.46 7.47
CA ALA A 15 10.53 -3.31 6.69
C ALA A 15 11.29 -4.48 6.07
N ARG A 16 12.48 -4.22 5.51
CA ARG A 16 13.31 -5.24 4.90
C ARG A 16 13.84 -6.25 5.91
N ALA A 17 14.38 -5.78 7.04
CA ALA A 17 14.85 -6.66 8.11
C ALA A 17 13.72 -7.55 8.66
N LEU A 18 12.51 -7.00 8.81
CA LEU A 18 11.35 -7.78 9.24
C LEU A 18 10.91 -8.79 8.19
N PHE A 19 10.95 -8.40 6.91
CA PHE A 19 10.65 -9.30 5.80
C PHE A 19 11.64 -10.48 5.76
N ASP A 20 12.95 -10.21 5.77
CA ASP A 20 14.00 -11.24 5.77
C ASP A 20 13.83 -12.18 6.97
N PHE A 21 13.59 -11.64 8.16
CA PHE A 21 13.30 -12.41 9.37
C PHE A 21 12.04 -13.26 9.24
N SER A 22 10.98 -12.72 8.65
CA SER A 22 9.71 -13.44 8.47
C SER A 22 9.84 -14.63 7.50
N VAL A 23 10.67 -14.48 6.48
CA VAL A 23 11.00 -15.54 5.52
C VAL A 23 11.84 -16.62 6.19
N GLU A 24 12.91 -16.23 6.91
CA GLU A 24 13.82 -17.16 7.61
C GLU A 24 13.06 -18.03 8.63
N LYS A 25 12.14 -17.43 9.38
CA LYS A 25 11.33 -18.13 10.39
C LYS A 25 10.07 -18.82 9.83
N ASN A 26 9.78 -18.65 8.54
CA ASN A 26 8.55 -19.16 7.89
C ASN A 26 7.25 -18.68 8.57
N ILE A 27 7.26 -17.44 9.08
CA ILE A 27 6.12 -16.80 9.77
C ILE A 27 5.54 -15.60 9.00
N MET A 28 5.91 -15.44 7.73
CA MET A 28 5.50 -14.31 6.90
C MET A 28 3.96 -14.15 6.88
N HIS A 29 3.22 -15.25 6.80
CA HIS A 29 1.75 -15.20 6.76
C HIS A 29 1.16 -14.65 8.07
N GLN A 30 1.73 -15.05 9.21
CA GLN A 30 1.27 -14.59 10.54
C GLN A 30 1.54 -13.10 10.73
N ILE A 31 2.77 -12.64 10.42
CA ILE A 31 3.14 -11.23 10.53
C ILE A 31 2.30 -10.36 9.57
N THR A 32 2.03 -10.87 8.37
CA THR A 32 1.18 -10.15 7.40
C THR A 32 -0.25 -9.97 7.92
N ALA A 33 -0.84 -11.01 8.50
CA ALA A 33 -2.17 -10.94 9.11
C ALA A 33 -2.19 -9.96 10.30
N ASP A 34 -1.18 -10.02 11.17
CA ASP A 34 -1.03 -9.09 12.29
C ASP A 34 -0.96 -7.63 11.82
N PHE A 35 -0.19 -7.35 10.77
CA PHE A 35 -0.04 -5.99 10.26
C PHE A 35 -1.30 -5.47 9.57
N GLN A 36 -2.06 -6.31 8.88
CA GLN A 36 -3.37 -5.93 8.34
C GLN A 36 -4.34 -5.55 9.46
N ASN A 37 -4.36 -6.32 10.54
CA ASN A 37 -5.18 -6.03 11.72
C ASN A 37 -4.71 -4.74 12.42
N LEU A 38 -3.41 -4.52 12.54
CA LEU A 38 -2.85 -3.30 13.13
C LEU A 38 -3.18 -2.06 12.32
N ASP A 39 -3.16 -2.12 10.99
CA ASP A 39 -3.51 -0.99 10.14
C ASP A 39 -4.97 -0.57 10.33
N ILE A 40 -5.89 -1.54 10.39
CA ILE A 40 -7.30 -1.30 10.70
C ILE A 40 -7.42 -0.69 12.10
N PHE A 41 -6.77 -1.29 13.10
CA PHE A 41 -6.84 -0.84 14.49
C PHE A 41 -6.33 0.59 14.70
N PHE A 42 -5.22 0.97 14.05
CA PHE A 42 -4.71 2.34 14.13
C PHE A 42 -5.55 3.35 13.33
N THR A 43 -6.26 2.90 12.31
CA THR A 43 -7.18 3.75 11.55
C THR A 43 -8.44 4.05 12.36
N GLU A 44 -8.95 3.06 13.08
CA GLU A 44 -10.13 3.20 13.93
C GLU A 44 -9.83 3.97 15.23
N SER A 45 -8.65 3.74 15.83
CA SER A 45 -8.25 4.32 17.11
C SER A 45 -7.35 5.55 16.94
N LYS A 46 -7.93 6.68 16.50
CA LYS A 46 -7.19 7.94 16.31
C LYS A 46 -6.51 8.44 17.61
N GLU A 47 -7.14 8.23 18.76
CA GLU A 47 -6.60 8.63 20.07
C GLU A 47 -5.31 7.88 20.39
N LEU A 48 -5.25 6.58 20.14
CA LEU A 48 -4.05 5.77 20.33
C LEU A 48 -2.93 6.21 19.38
N SER A 49 -3.25 6.49 18.14
CA SER A 49 -2.29 7.01 17.17
C SER A 49 -1.69 8.34 17.63
N ILE A 50 -2.50 9.27 18.11
CA ILE A 50 -2.05 10.57 18.67
C ILE A 50 -1.17 10.33 19.90
N TYR A 51 -1.58 9.45 20.82
CA TYR A 51 -0.82 9.13 22.03
C TYR A 51 0.57 8.55 21.71
N LEU A 52 0.65 7.59 20.80
CA LEU A 52 1.91 6.95 20.42
C LEU A 52 2.84 7.90 19.67
N ASN A 53 2.30 8.80 18.88
CA ASN A 53 3.07 9.80 18.12
C ASN A 53 3.52 10.98 18.98
N ASN A 54 2.99 11.13 20.20
CA ASN A 54 3.36 12.24 21.09
C ASN A 54 4.79 12.03 21.64
N PRO A 55 5.74 12.95 21.38
CA PRO A 55 7.12 12.82 21.85
C PRO A 55 7.28 13.06 23.37
N ILE A 56 6.29 13.68 24.02
CA ILE A 56 6.31 13.98 25.45
C ILE A 56 6.06 12.71 26.27
N VAL A 57 5.34 11.74 25.71
CA VAL A 57 4.99 10.50 26.41
C VAL A 57 6.22 9.60 26.54
N ASN A 58 6.50 9.17 27.78
CA ASN A 58 7.63 8.32 28.10
C ASN A 58 7.51 6.93 27.39
N ARG A 59 8.64 6.38 26.95
CA ARG A 59 8.75 5.05 26.33
C ARG A 59 8.12 3.95 27.20
N LYS A 60 8.33 4.00 28.51
CA LYS A 60 7.74 3.03 29.45
C LYS A 60 6.21 3.02 29.37
N SER A 61 5.59 4.19 29.40
CA SER A 61 4.12 4.32 29.30
C SER A 61 3.60 3.82 27.95
N LYS A 62 4.30 4.13 26.84
CA LYS A 62 3.95 3.60 25.52
C LYS A 62 4.02 2.07 25.48
N ARG A 63 5.08 1.47 26.06
CA ARG A 63 5.23 0.01 26.14
C ARG A 63 4.10 -0.64 26.95
N GLU A 64 3.75 -0.08 28.11
CA GLU A 64 2.69 -0.60 28.98
C GLU A 64 1.32 -0.58 28.28
N VAL A 65 1.00 0.51 27.60
CA VAL A 65 -0.26 0.64 26.83
C VAL A 65 -0.30 -0.38 25.70
N LEU A 66 0.75 -0.47 24.89
CA LEU A 66 0.83 -1.46 23.80
C LEU A 66 0.79 -2.90 24.34
N ALA A 67 1.44 -3.19 25.47
CA ALA A 67 1.41 -4.51 26.08
C ALA A 67 0.01 -4.88 26.57
N LYS A 68 -0.72 -3.95 27.15
CA LYS A 68 -2.09 -4.20 27.63
C LYS A 68 -3.07 -4.47 26.48
N ILE A 69 -2.90 -3.79 25.35
CA ILE A 69 -3.85 -3.83 24.25
C ILE A 69 -3.50 -4.94 23.25
N LEU A 70 -2.22 -5.06 22.85
CA LEU A 70 -1.82 -5.84 21.68
C LEU A 70 -1.14 -7.17 22.01
N LYS A 71 -0.66 -7.38 23.26
CA LYS A 71 0.10 -8.59 23.62
C LYS A 71 -0.69 -9.90 23.40
N SER A 72 -2.00 -9.87 23.60
CA SER A 72 -2.87 -11.05 23.44
C SER A 72 -3.39 -11.25 22.01
N GLN A 73 -3.24 -10.23 21.15
CA GLN A 73 -3.83 -10.22 19.82
C GLN A 73 -2.81 -10.47 18.71
N LEU A 74 -1.53 -10.24 18.99
CA LEU A 74 -0.45 -10.32 18.02
C LEU A 74 0.46 -11.51 18.27
N ASN A 75 1.11 -11.98 17.21
CA ASN A 75 2.20 -12.93 17.32
C ASN A 75 3.34 -12.34 18.18
N ILE A 76 4.02 -13.22 18.92
CA ILE A 76 5.13 -12.84 19.82
C ILE A 76 6.22 -12.04 19.07
N GLU A 77 6.55 -12.43 17.85
CA GLU A 77 7.61 -11.79 17.08
C GLU A 77 7.17 -10.41 16.55
N THR A 78 5.91 -10.28 16.12
CA THR A 78 5.31 -8.97 15.76
C THR A 78 5.30 -8.03 16.97
N PHE A 79 4.91 -8.54 18.14
CA PHE A 79 4.92 -7.76 19.36
C PHE A 79 6.32 -7.31 19.77
N LYS A 80 7.34 -8.19 19.71
CA LYS A 80 8.75 -7.83 19.96
C LYS A 80 9.22 -6.74 19.02
N PHE A 81 8.86 -6.82 17.74
CA PHE A 81 9.21 -5.80 16.76
C PHE A 81 8.62 -4.43 17.13
N LEU A 82 7.35 -4.38 17.55
CA LEU A 82 6.74 -3.14 18.03
C LEU A 82 7.49 -2.57 19.25
N MET A 83 7.90 -3.42 20.19
CA MET A 83 8.68 -2.98 21.34
C MET A 83 10.02 -2.36 20.93
N VAL A 84 10.71 -2.93 19.96
CA VAL A 84 11.95 -2.36 19.39
C VAL A 84 11.70 -0.97 18.79
N LEU A 85 10.57 -0.77 18.08
CA LEU A 85 10.22 0.55 17.53
C LEU A 85 9.96 1.59 18.61
N VAL A 86 9.31 1.20 19.73
CA VAL A 86 9.10 2.08 20.87
C VAL A 86 10.42 2.45 21.54
N ASP A 87 11.31 1.48 21.76
CA ASP A 87 12.62 1.70 22.40
C ASP A 87 13.52 2.62 21.58
N ARG A 88 13.36 2.61 20.26
CA ARG A 88 14.08 3.48 19.32
C ARG A 88 13.36 4.81 19.04
N ASP A 89 12.23 5.11 19.69
CA ASP A 89 11.37 6.27 19.41
C ASP A 89 10.94 6.38 17.94
N ARG A 90 10.69 5.22 17.30
CA ARG A 90 10.34 5.12 15.88
C ARG A 90 8.94 4.58 15.63
N ILE A 91 8.09 4.57 16.65
CA ILE A 91 6.71 4.10 16.52
C ILE A 91 5.89 4.98 15.57
N ASN A 92 6.25 6.25 15.43
CA ASN A 92 5.61 7.20 14.50
C ASN A 92 5.78 6.85 13.01
N VAL A 93 6.75 6.00 12.66
CA VAL A 93 6.95 5.52 11.28
C VAL A 93 6.35 4.13 11.03
N LEU A 94 5.62 3.57 12.01
CA LEU A 94 5.06 2.22 11.94
C LEU A 94 4.16 2.03 10.71
N SER A 95 3.24 2.94 10.41
CA SER A 95 2.36 2.83 9.24
C SER A 95 3.17 2.77 7.93
N THR A 96 4.25 3.54 7.83
CA THR A 96 5.13 3.49 6.65
C THR A 96 5.90 2.18 6.58
N ILE A 97 6.32 1.62 7.73
CA ILE A 97 6.99 0.31 7.80
C ILE A 97 6.04 -0.79 7.35
N VAL A 98 4.79 -0.77 7.85
CA VAL A 98 3.75 -1.75 7.48
C VAL A 98 3.51 -1.74 5.97
N ASN A 99 3.33 -0.57 5.37
CA ASN A 99 3.12 -0.45 3.93
C ASN A 99 4.31 -1.00 3.12
N ASN A 100 5.54 -0.61 3.48
CA ASN A 100 6.74 -1.12 2.80
C ASN A 100 6.92 -2.64 2.99
N TYR A 101 6.58 -3.19 4.16
CA TYR A 101 6.62 -4.64 4.41
C TYR A 101 5.60 -5.37 3.53
N LEU A 102 4.36 -4.87 3.45
CA LEU A 102 3.33 -5.46 2.60
C LEU A 102 3.72 -5.42 1.12
N GLU A 103 4.34 -4.32 0.66
CA GLU A 103 4.89 -4.24 -0.71
C GLU A 103 5.92 -5.35 -0.96
N LEU A 104 6.87 -5.59 -0.03
CA LEU A 104 7.86 -6.66 -0.15
C LEU A 104 7.21 -8.05 -0.18
N VAL A 105 6.20 -8.29 0.66
CA VAL A 105 5.44 -9.54 0.68
C VAL A 105 4.73 -9.77 -0.65
N TYR A 106 4.06 -8.75 -1.19
CA TYR A 106 3.37 -8.85 -2.48
C TYR A 106 4.35 -9.10 -3.63
N GLN A 107 5.51 -8.43 -3.63
CA GLN A 107 6.56 -8.67 -4.63
C GLN A 107 7.09 -10.11 -4.55
N ALA A 108 7.36 -10.61 -3.35
CA ALA A 108 7.84 -12.00 -3.15
C ALA A 108 6.80 -13.05 -3.55
N ALA A 109 5.52 -12.77 -3.32
CA ALA A 109 4.43 -13.63 -3.76
C ALA A 109 4.09 -13.49 -5.27
N SER A 110 4.81 -12.64 -6.00
CA SER A 110 4.50 -12.25 -7.40
C SER A 110 3.08 -11.69 -7.54
N ILE A 111 2.58 -11.01 -6.50
CA ILE A 111 1.31 -10.30 -6.51
C ILE A 111 1.57 -8.86 -6.91
N LYS A 112 0.97 -8.40 -8.00
CA LYS A 112 1.05 -6.99 -8.43
C LYS A 112 -0.18 -6.22 -8.02
N MET A 113 0.04 -5.09 -7.34
CA MET A 113 -1.01 -4.11 -7.09
C MET A 113 -1.08 -3.16 -8.28
N ILE A 114 -2.27 -3.01 -8.85
CA ILE A 114 -2.51 -2.15 -10.01
C ILE A 114 -3.65 -1.20 -9.67
N GLU A 115 -3.35 0.09 -9.73
CA GLU A 115 -4.36 1.13 -9.55
C GLU A 115 -5.06 1.40 -10.88
N VAL A 116 -6.39 1.41 -10.84
CA VAL A 116 -7.24 1.66 -12.01
C VAL A 116 -8.21 2.78 -11.69
N SER A 117 -8.04 3.92 -12.36
CA SER A 117 -9.02 5.01 -12.33
C SER A 117 -10.00 4.84 -13.46
N THR A 118 -11.29 4.85 -13.17
CA THR A 118 -12.37 4.62 -14.13
C THR A 118 -13.45 5.68 -14.00
N ALA A 119 -14.11 6.02 -15.11
CA ALA A 119 -15.20 6.98 -15.10
C ALA A 119 -16.49 6.45 -14.45
N SER A 120 -16.69 5.14 -14.44
CA SER A 120 -17.83 4.44 -13.84
C SER A 120 -17.41 3.14 -13.20
N GLU A 121 -18.22 2.60 -12.31
CA GLU A 121 -17.91 1.34 -11.63
C GLU A 121 -17.85 0.17 -12.60
N PHE A 122 -16.82 -0.66 -12.49
CA PHE A 122 -16.70 -1.89 -13.28
C PHE A 122 -17.68 -2.96 -12.78
N THR A 123 -18.29 -3.67 -13.70
CA THR A 123 -19.00 -4.91 -13.40
C THR A 123 -18.00 -6.01 -12.99
N ASN A 124 -18.45 -7.03 -12.27
CA ASN A 124 -17.58 -8.14 -11.85
C ASN A 124 -16.93 -8.84 -13.06
N SER A 125 -17.67 -9.05 -14.12
CA SER A 125 -17.15 -9.65 -15.37
C SER A 125 -16.05 -8.80 -16.02
N GLN A 126 -16.20 -7.47 -16.02
CA GLN A 126 -15.18 -6.55 -16.53
C GLN A 126 -13.91 -6.57 -15.66
N LYS A 127 -14.06 -6.62 -14.33
CA LYS A 127 -12.93 -6.75 -13.39
C LYS A 127 -12.15 -8.04 -13.65
N GLU A 128 -12.84 -9.18 -13.80
CA GLU A 128 -12.21 -10.47 -14.07
C GLU A 128 -11.47 -10.48 -15.40
N THR A 129 -12.09 -9.96 -16.47
CA THR A 129 -11.47 -9.87 -17.78
C THR A 129 -10.22 -8.97 -17.76
N LEU A 130 -10.29 -7.85 -17.04
CA LEU A 130 -9.16 -6.94 -16.88
C LEU A 130 -8.02 -7.62 -16.12
N ILE A 131 -8.31 -8.30 -15.01
CA ILE A 131 -7.32 -9.05 -14.22
C ILE A 131 -6.62 -10.09 -15.08
N GLN A 132 -7.38 -10.87 -15.90
CA GLN A 132 -6.80 -11.90 -16.75
C GLN A 132 -5.84 -11.31 -17.78
N LYS A 133 -6.23 -10.25 -18.48
CA LYS A 133 -5.36 -9.55 -19.44
C LYS A 133 -4.11 -8.96 -18.79
N LEU A 134 -4.26 -8.38 -17.60
CA LEU A 134 -3.15 -7.82 -16.87
C LEU A 134 -2.18 -8.91 -16.36
N LYS A 135 -2.67 -10.10 -15.97
CA LYS A 135 -1.83 -11.26 -15.64
C LYS A 135 -0.96 -11.67 -16.82
N GLU A 136 -1.54 -11.77 -18.01
CA GLU A 136 -0.82 -12.11 -19.23
C GLU A 136 0.26 -11.08 -19.58
N LEU A 137 -0.06 -9.78 -19.45
CA LEU A 137 0.86 -8.70 -19.76
C LEU A 137 2.01 -8.54 -18.75
N THR A 138 1.76 -8.88 -17.48
CA THR A 138 2.72 -8.63 -16.39
C THR A 138 3.44 -9.87 -15.91
N ASN A 139 3.07 -11.06 -16.41
CA ASN A 139 3.51 -12.37 -15.89
C ASN A 139 3.36 -12.50 -14.38
N ALA A 140 2.40 -11.81 -13.77
CA ALA A 140 2.15 -11.87 -12.35
C ALA A 140 1.31 -13.10 -11.99
N ARG A 141 1.61 -13.73 -10.86
CA ARG A 141 0.82 -14.85 -10.35
C ARG A 141 -0.57 -14.43 -9.95
N GLU A 142 -0.65 -13.26 -9.32
CA GLU A 142 -1.91 -12.67 -8.88
C GLU A 142 -1.89 -11.14 -9.07
N ILE A 143 -3.06 -10.56 -9.36
CA ILE A 143 -3.24 -9.11 -9.48
C ILE A 143 -4.31 -8.67 -8.50
N ARG A 144 -3.99 -7.66 -7.69
CA ARG A 144 -4.95 -6.91 -6.90
C ARG A 144 -5.25 -5.57 -7.56
N LEU A 145 -6.50 -5.38 -7.95
CA LEU A 145 -6.98 -4.10 -8.49
C LEU A 145 -7.42 -3.18 -7.36
N ILE A 146 -6.88 -1.97 -7.35
CA ILE A 146 -7.38 -0.85 -6.54
C ILE A 146 -8.14 0.05 -7.51
N THR A 147 -9.47 0.06 -7.41
CA THR A 147 -10.31 0.87 -8.32
C THR A 147 -10.70 2.18 -7.67
N THR A 148 -10.47 3.28 -8.38
CA THR A 148 -10.90 4.63 -8.00
C THR A 148 -11.83 5.18 -9.08
N ILE A 149 -12.95 5.76 -8.68
CA ILE A 149 -13.90 6.38 -9.63
C ILE A 149 -13.52 7.84 -9.81
N ASP A 150 -13.22 8.23 -11.05
CA ASP A 150 -12.92 9.60 -11.44
C ASP A 150 -13.81 10.01 -12.63
N PRO A 151 -14.91 10.70 -12.38
CA PRO A 151 -15.83 11.15 -13.43
C PRO A 151 -15.20 12.12 -14.45
N SER A 152 -14.07 12.75 -14.12
CA SER A 152 -13.38 13.69 -15.02
C SER A 152 -12.78 13.04 -16.27
N LEU A 153 -12.69 11.70 -16.28
CA LEU A 153 -12.15 10.92 -17.41
C LEU A 153 -13.14 10.85 -18.60
N ILE A 154 -14.40 11.26 -18.42
CA ILE A 154 -15.50 11.21 -19.40
C ILE A 154 -15.92 9.77 -19.71
N GLY A 155 -14.95 8.86 -19.89
CA GLY A 155 -15.14 7.46 -20.21
C GLY A 155 -13.80 6.73 -20.30
N GLY A 156 -13.84 5.39 -20.30
CA GLY A 156 -12.65 4.55 -20.31
C GLY A 156 -12.01 4.43 -18.93
N PHE A 157 -10.73 4.07 -18.90
CA PHE A 157 -9.97 3.85 -17.67
C PHE A 157 -8.48 4.15 -17.86
N LEU A 158 -7.82 4.47 -16.75
CA LEU A 158 -6.40 4.70 -16.66
C LEU A 158 -5.80 3.64 -15.73
N ILE A 159 -4.78 2.95 -16.19
CA ILE A 159 -4.07 1.93 -15.42
C ILE A 159 -2.74 2.50 -14.98
N GLN A 160 -2.48 2.48 -13.68
CA GLN A 160 -1.19 2.85 -13.12
C GLN A 160 -0.55 1.64 -12.47
N THR A 161 0.62 1.26 -13.01
CA THR A 161 1.51 0.26 -12.42
C THR A 161 2.72 0.96 -11.84
N GLU A 162 3.55 0.25 -11.06
CA GLU A 162 4.79 0.82 -10.47
C GLU A 162 5.70 1.52 -11.47
N SER A 163 5.72 1.05 -12.73
CA SER A 163 6.66 1.52 -13.76
C SER A 163 6.01 2.16 -14.99
N LYS A 164 4.68 2.03 -15.16
CA LYS A 164 3.98 2.49 -16.38
C LYS A 164 2.60 3.02 -16.05
N ILE A 165 2.22 4.05 -16.78
CA ILE A 165 0.84 4.55 -16.85
C ILE A 165 0.32 4.23 -18.25
N ILE A 166 -0.81 3.54 -18.33
CA ILE A 166 -1.47 3.19 -19.59
C ILE A 166 -2.84 3.88 -19.57
N ASP A 167 -3.03 4.78 -20.51
CA ASP A 167 -4.21 5.64 -20.56
C ASP A 167 -5.14 5.19 -21.72
N PHE A 168 -6.28 4.62 -21.36
CA PHE A 168 -7.36 4.22 -22.26
C PHE A 168 -8.58 5.14 -22.11
N THR A 169 -8.41 6.37 -21.63
CA THR A 169 -9.51 7.30 -21.45
C THR A 169 -9.97 7.92 -22.77
N VAL A 170 -11.25 8.18 -22.87
CA VAL A 170 -11.84 8.91 -24.00
C VAL A 170 -11.25 10.30 -24.09
N LYS A 171 -10.97 10.94 -22.96
CA LYS A 171 -10.31 12.25 -22.89
C LYS A 171 -8.97 12.27 -23.63
N ASN A 172 -8.11 11.28 -23.38
CA ASN A 172 -6.82 11.18 -24.07
C ASN A 172 -6.98 10.89 -25.56
N GLN A 173 -7.92 10.03 -25.94
CA GLN A 173 -8.22 9.76 -27.37
C GLN A 173 -8.68 11.02 -28.11
N LEU A 174 -9.55 11.82 -27.51
CA LEU A 174 -9.98 13.09 -28.08
C LEU A 174 -8.82 14.10 -28.19
N GLN A 175 -7.95 14.16 -27.19
CA GLN A 175 -6.76 15.02 -27.25
C GLN A 175 -5.79 14.60 -28.36
N GLN A 176 -5.59 13.30 -28.56
CA GLN A 176 -4.75 12.79 -29.65
C GLN A 176 -5.35 13.11 -31.01
N LEU A 177 -6.66 12.96 -31.18
CA LEU A 177 -7.36 13.34 -32.40
C LEU A 177 -7.25 14.86 -32.70
N ALA A 178 -7.45 15.70 -31.68
CA ALA A 178 -7.30 17.15 -31.82
C ALA A 178 -5.87 17.54 -32.27
N LYS A 179 -4.86 16.95 -31.63
CA LYS A 179 -3.45 17.18 -32.04
C LYS A 179 -3.18 16.73 -33.46
N HIS A 180 -3.76 15.61 -33.89
CA HIS A 180 -3.57 15.10 -35.26
C HIS A 180 -4.23 16.05 -36.29
N LEU A 181 -5.41 16.56 -36.01
CA LEU A 181 -6.11 17.55 -36.85
C LEU A 181 -5.34 18.87 -36.92
N ASP A 182 -4.84 19.39 -35.79
CA ASP A 182 -4.02 20.61 -35.77
C ASP A 182 -2.72 20.47 -36.60
N THR A 183 -2.15 19.27 -36.65
CA THR A 183 -0.96 18.98 -37.46
C THR A 183 -1.29 18.92 -38.93
N VAL A 184 -2.45 18.40 -39.30
CA VAL A 184 -2.91 18.31 -40.70
C VAL A 184 -3.36 19.69 -41.25
N LEU A 185 -3.89 20.56 -40.40
CA LEU A 185 -4.32 21.92 -40.79
C LEU A 185 -3.15 22.92 -40.92
N LYS A 186 -1.95 22.58 -40.49
CA LYS A 186 -0.75 23.42 -40.60
C LYS A 186 0.13 23.13 -41.84
N ILE A 187 -0.34 22.30 -42.77
CA ILE A 187 0.21 22.06 -44.09
C ILE A 187 -0.59 22.87 -45.12
#